data_11064314bf196775ae076dcbf425353d
#
_entry.id   11064314bf196775ae076dcbf425353d
#
_cell.length_a   1.000
_cell.length_b   1.000
_cell.length_c   1.000
_cell.angle_alpha   90.00
_cell.angle_beta   90.00
_cell.angle_gamma   90.00
#
_symmetry.space_group_name_H-M   'P 1'
#
loop_
_entity.id
_entity.type
_entity.pdbx_description
1 polymer ?
#
loop_
_entity_poly.entity_id
_entity_poly.type
_entity_poly.pdbx_seq_one_letter_code
_entity_poly.pdbx_strand_id
1 'polypeptide(L)'
;DALGRAKSVRIANSHSSTADGTAFEYGARILLGLARLEAQRLETELRALVLWDGRAGDGVGGTAWVIGQLLALGATVENVYPGREGFIAAAPPTHDDLEDDDRPIRTLLFSDCMGYSKLREEQIAEYTRAFLTGVARLIELAEKEGRAPLAANTWGDGLFFVFADPAAAAAFALSLRDAVRHRALELAMPPEVRLRIALHAGPVTPFQDPITGRPNFAGMNVAFAARIEPIVPENQVCVSEAFAALAAEAGLTEFRFDYLGVTHLHKEFGRHPVYQLRRRGE
;
A
#
# COMPACT_ATOMS: atom_id res chain seq x y z
N ASP A 1 -30.93 1.69 -11.17
CA ASP A 1 -29.51 1.93 -11.06
C ASP A 1 -29.03 1.58 -9.65
N ALA A 2 -28.16 0.55 -9.54
CA ALA A 2 -27.65 0.06 -8.26
C ALA A 2 -26.72 1.09 -7.60
N LEU A 3 -25.91 1.80 -8.38
CA LEU A 3 -24.99 2.83 -7.87
C LEU A 3 -25.75 4.01 -7.25
N GLY A 4 -26.88 4.41 -7.86
CA GLY A 4 -27.72 5.48 -7.32
C GLY A 4 -28.44 5.13 -6.02
N ARG A 5 -28.54 3.83 -5.67
CA ARG A 5 -29.14 3.34 -4.43
C ARG A 5 -28.10 2.98 -3.36
N ALA A 6 -26.82 2.96 -3.72
CA ALA A 6 -25.78 2.61 -2.79
C ALA A 6 -25.62 3.69 -1.70
N LYS A 7 -25.50 3.28 -0.44
CA LYS A 7 -25.22 4.18 0.69
C LYS A 7 -23.86 4.88 0.55
N SER A 8 -22.91 4.21 -0.06
CA SER A 8 -21.59 4.76 -0.41
C SER A 8 -21.03 4.02 -1.63
N VAL A 9 -20.25 4.73 -2.43
CA VAL A 9 -19.52 4.15 -3.57
C VAL A 9 -18.04 4.47 -3.38
N ARG A 10 -17.20 3.45 -3.53
CA ARG A 10 -15.74 3.59 -3.49
C ARG A 10 -15.18 3.25 -4.86
N ILE A 11 -14.34 4.13 -5.38
CA ILE A 11 -13.66 3.94 -6.67
C ILE A 11 -12.22 3.55 -6.38
N ALA A 12 -11.89 2.29 -6.63
CA ALA A 12 -10.55 1.76 -6.41
C ALA A 12 -9.53 2.31 -7.44
N ASN A 13 -9.97 2.49 -8.69
CA ASN A 13 -9.16 3.05 -9.77
C ASN A 13 -10.02 3.91 -10.68
N SER A 14 -9.55 5.13 -11.00
CA SER A 14 -10.25 6.07 -11.89
C SER A 14 -10.01 5.80 -13.38
N HIS A 15 -9.06 4.93 -13.72
CA HIS A 15 -8.76 4.54 -15.09
C HIS A 15 -9.33 3.16 -15.37
N SER A 16 -10.42 3.11 -16.13
CA SER A 16 -10.94 1.86 -16.67
C SER A 16 -10.46 1.70 -18.11
N SER A 17 -9.53 0.79 -18.37
CA SER A 17 -9.52 0.10 -19.63
C SER A 17 -10.27 -1.22 -19.42
N THR A 18 -11.23 -1.52 -20.25
CA THR A 18 -12.02 -2.77 -20.20
C THR A 18 -11.20 -4.04 -20.51
N ALA A 19 -9.89 -3.88 -20.75
CA ALA A 19 -8.93 -4.92 -21.07
C ALA A 19 -7.77 -5.04 -20.04
N ASP A 20 -7.84 -4.33 -18.90
CA ASP A 20 -6.75 -4.26 -17.92
C ASP A 20 -7.00 -5.26 -16.79
N GLY A 21 -6.37 -6.45 -16.88
CA GLY A 21 -6.43 -7.50 -15.86
C GLY A 21 -6.03 -7.00 -14.47
N THR A 22 -5.01 -6.11 -14.39
CA THR A 22 -4.59 -5.49 -13.13
C THR A 22 -5.69 -4.68 -12.47
N ALA A 23 -6.55 -4.02 -13.23
CA ALA A 23 -7.64 -3.24 -12.65
C ALA A 23 -8.64 -4.14 -11.91
N PHE A 24 -8.93 -5.33 -12.45
CA PHE A 24 -9.78 -6.34 -11.82
C PHE A 24 -9.08 -6.95 -10.59
N GLU A 25 -7.83 -7.36 -10.72
CA GLU A 25 -7.02 -7.87 -9.61
C GLU A 25 -6.98 -6.85 -8.47
N TYR A 26 -6.59 -5.62 -8.77
CA TYR A 26 -6.50 -4.55 -7.78
C TYR A 26 -7.84 -4.29 -7.08
N GLY A 27 -8.93 -4.20 -7.86
CA GLY A 27 -10.27 -4.03 -7.32
C GLY A 27 -10.69 -5.17 -6.38
N ALA A 28 -10.43 -6.42 -6.79
CA ALA A 28 -10.72 -7.60 -5.99
C ALA A 28 -9.91 -7.64 -4.69
N ARG A 29 -8.60 -7.37 -4.74
CA ARG A 29 -7.73 -7.30 -3.55
C ARG A 29 -8.14 -6.20 -2.59
N ILE A 30 -8.49 -5.01 -3.09
CA ILE A 30 -9.02 -3.93 -2.25
C ILE A 30 -10.32 -4.35 -1.56
N LEU A 31 -11.24 -4.97 -2.29
CA LEU A 31 -12.51 -5.46 -1.72
C LEU A 31 -12.25 -6.46 -0.58
N LEU A 32 -11.42 -7.46 -0.82
CA LEU A 32 -11.06 -8.49 0.17
C LEU A 32 -10.40 -7.89 1.41
N GLY A 33 -9.43 -7.00 1.20
CA GLY A 33 -8.72 -6.34 2.28
C GLY A 33 -9.61 -5.43 3.11
N LEU A 34 -10.50 -4.65 2.49
CA LEU A 34 -11.48 -3.82 3.21
C LEU A 34 -12.46 -4.67 4.02
N ALA A 35 -12.94 -5.78 3.47
CA ALA A 35 -13.81 -6.69 4.19
C ALA A 35 -13.11 -7.28 5.42
N ARG A 36 -11.82 -7.64 5.28
CA ARG A 36 -11.01 -8.15 6.38
C ARG A 36 -10.73 -7.08 7.45
N LEU A 37 -10.38 -5.86 7.06
CA LEU A 37 -10.18 -4.75 7.99
C LEU A 37 -11.45 -4.47 8.80
N GLU A 38 -12.60 -4.50 8.15
CA GLU A 38 -13.88 -4.27 8.80
C GLU A 38 -14.25 -5.41 9.75
N ALA A 39 -14.03 -6.67 9.35
CA ALA A 39 -14.22 -7.83 10.21
C ALA A 39 -13.33 -7.77 11.46
N GLN A 40 -12.07 -7.39 11.29
CA GLN A 40 -11.13 -7.18 12.41
C GLN A 40 -11.59 -6.05 13.34
N ARG A 41 -12.06 -4.93 12.78
CA ARG A 41 -12.56 -3.78 13.55
C ARG A 41 -13.81 -4.13 14.37
N LEU A 42 -14.67 -4.99 13.82
CA LEU A 42 -15.90 -5.44 14.46
C LEU A 42 -15.71 -6.69 15.33
N GLU A 43 -14.49 -7.23 15.38
CA GLU A 43 -14.16 -8.48 16.08
C GLU A 43 -15.10 -9.63 15.69
N THR A 44 -15.36 -9.77 14.39
CA THR A 44 -16.28 -10.76 13.83
C THR A 44 -15.62 -11.61 12.73
N GLU A 45 -16.27 -12.72 12.40
CA GLU A 45 -15.85 -13.57 11.29
C GLU A 45 -16.22 -12.95 9.94
N LEU A 46 -15.38 -13.19 8.93
CA LEU A 46 -15.67 -12.85 7.55
C LEU A 46 -16.53 -13.95 6.92
N ARG A 47 -17.70 -13.57 6.40
CA ARG A 47 -18.59 -14.45 5.63
C ARG A 47 -18.83 -13.85 4.26
N ALA A 48 -18.84 -14.68 3.23
CA ALA A 48 -19.09 -14.28 1.88
C ALA A 48 -20.23 -15.07 1.24
N LEU A 49 -21.14 -14.38 0.57
CA LEU A 49 -22.11 -14.96 -0.34
C LEU A 49 -21.62 -14.73 -1.76
N VAL A 50 -21.53 -15.80 -2.54
CA VAL A 50 -21.07 -15.74 -3.92
C VAL A 50 -22.12 -16.31 -4.86
N LEU A 51 -22.18 -15.75 -6.06
CA LEU A 51 -22.99 -16.29 -7.15
C LEU A 51 -22.02 -16.85 -8.19
N TRP A 52 -21.74 -18.17 -8.14
CA TRP A 52 -20.72 -18.81 -8.97
C TRP A 52 -21.26 -20.08 -9.65
N ASP A 53 -21.10 -20.14 -10.94
CA ASP A 53 -21.60 -21.25 -11.79
C ASP A 53 -20.71 -22.52 -11.75
N GLY A 54 -19.62 -22.50 -10.98
CA GLY A 54 -18.69 -23.62 -10.81
C GLY A 54 -17.60 -23.71 -11.86
N ARG A 55 -17.46 -22.72 -12.74
CA ARG A 55 -16.38 -22.68 -13.75
C ARG A 55 -15.11 -22.05 -13.17
N ALA A 56 -13.95 -22.35 -13.79
CA ALA A 56 -12.65 -21.82 -13.35
C ALA A 56 -12.55 -20.28 -13.43
N GLY A 57 -13.36 -19.63 -14.30
CA GLY A 57 -13.42 -18.18 -14.43
C GLY A 57 -12.29 -17.57 -15.27
N ASP A 58 -12.19 -16.24 -15.25
CA ASP A 58 -11.39 -15.44 -16.18
C ASP A 58 -9.99 -15.06 -15.61
N GLY A 59 -9.41 -15.89 -14.73
CA GLY A 59 -8.08 -15.62 -14.18
C GLY A 59 -8.07 -14.78 -12.90
N VAL A 60 -6.96 -14.08 -12.64
CA VAL A 60 -6.73 -13.27 -11.43
C VAL A 60 -7.76 -12.15 -11.31
N GLY A 61 -8.37 -12.02 -10.13
CA GLY A 61 -9.46 -11.06 -9.89
C GLY A 61 -10.87 -11.54 -10.25
N GLY A 62 -10.99 -12.68 -10.98
CA GLY A 62 -12.27 -13.31 -11.29
C GLY A 62 -12.92 -13.99 -10.09
N THR A 63 -14.19 -14.42 -10.23
CA THR A 63 -14.99 -14.98 -9.12
C THR A 63 -14.33 -16.21 -8.48
N ALA A 64 -13.82 -17.15 -9.27
CA ALA A 64 -13.14 -18.35 -8.77
C ALA A 64 -11.87 -17.98 -7.99
N TRP A 65 -11.07 -17.04 -8.48
CA TRP A 65 -9.89 -16.53 -7.78
C TRP A 65 -10.26 -15.86 -6.44
N VAL A 66 -11.28 -14.99 -6.44
CA VAL A 66 -11.78 -14.32 -5.22
C VAL A 66 -12.24 -15.33 -4.16
N ILE A 67 -12.94 -16.40 -4.58
CA ILE A 67 -13.34 -17.50 -3.68
C ILE A 67 -12.11 -18.15 -3.05
N GLY A 68 -11.08 -18.44 -3.83
CA GLY A 68 -9.81 -19.00 -3.34
C GLY A 68 -9.16 -18.10 -2.28
N GLN A 69 -9.09 -16.78 -2.54
CA GLN A 69 -8.53 -15.81 -1.58
C GLN A 69 -9.38 -15.73 -0.30
N LEU A 70 -10.71 -15.71 -0.40
CA LEU A 70 -11.61 -15.71 0.76
C LEU A 70 -11.37 -16.93 1.65
N LEU A 71 -11.26 -18.12 1.07
CA LEU A 71 -10.97 -19.35 1.81
C LEU A 71 -9.59 -19.32 2.45
N ALA A 72 -8.57 -18.80 1.75
CA ALA A 72 -7.22 -18.63 2.29
C ALA A 72 -7.18 -17.65 3.48
N LEU A 73 -8.08 -16.66 3.49
CA LEU A 73 -8.28 -15.74 4.60
C LEU A 73 -9.10 -16.32 5.76
N GLY A 74 -9.54 -17.58 5.66
CA GLY A 74 -10.35 -18.26 6.66
C GLY A 74 -11.83 -17.84 6.65
N ALA A 75 -12.33 -17.23 5.57
CA ALA A 75 -13.72 -16.85 5.46
C ALA A 75 -14.61 -18.06 5.20
N THR A 76 -15.85 -18.00 5.74
CA THR A 76 -16.91 -18.92 5.35
C THR A 76 -17.52 -18.44 4.04
N VAL A 77 -17.48 -19.28 2.98
CA VAL A 77 -18.00 -18.93 1.65
C VAL A 77 -19.21 -19.80 1.33
N GLU A 78 -20.34 -19.16 1.05
CA GLU A 78 -21.57 -19.83 0.64
C GLU A 78 -21.95 -19.44 -0.79
N ASN A 79 -22.15 -20.46 -1.65
CA ASN A 79 -22.61 -20.24 -3.01
C ASN A 79 -24.15 -20.24 -3.05
N VAL A 80 -24.70 -19.20 -3.64
CA VAL A 80 -26.16 -19.03 -3.82
C VAL A 80 -26.60 -19.18 -5.28
N TYR A 81 -25.76 -19.76 -6.13
CA TYR A 81 -26.09 -20.00 -7.53
C TYR A 81 -27.16 -21.11 -7.64
N PRO A 82 -28.29 -20.89 -8.37
CA PRO A 82 -29.36 -21.87 -8.51
C PRO A 82 -28.86 -23.24 -9.02
N GLY A 83 -29.15 -24.30 -8.24
CA GLY A 83 -28.71 -25.67 -8.53
C GLY A 83 -27.25 -25.99 -8.13
N ARG A 84 -26.58 -25.06 -7.46
CA ARG A 84 -25.21 -25.24 -6.92
C ARG A 84 -25.06 -24.56 -5.55
N GLU A 85 -26.15 -24.46 -4.83
CA GLU A 85 -26.18 -23.83 -3.52
C GLU A 85 -25.39 -24.66 -2.49
N GLY A 86 -24.74 -23.98 -1.55
CA GLY A 86 -24.05 -24.63 -0.42
C GLY A 86 -22.69 -24.00 -0.10
N PHE A 87 -22.07 -24.55 0.92
CA PHE A 87 -20.75 -24.08 1.36
C PHE A 87 -19.64 -24.59 0.44
N ILE A 88 -18.71 -23.68 0.10
CA ILE A 88 -17.53 -24.01 -0.67
C ILE A 88 -16.41 -24.29 0.33
N ALA A 89 -15.94 -25.56 0.37
CA ALA A 89 -14.92 -26.01 1.31
C ALA A 89 -13.50 -26.04 0.73
N ALA A 90 -13.36 -25.96 -0.60
CA ALA A 90 -12.05 -26.00 -1.27
C ALA A 90 -11.97 -24.90 -2.36
N ALA A 91 -10.78 -24.34 -2.52
CA ALA A 91 -10.53 -23.35 -3.55
C ALA A 91 -10.84 -23.91 -4.94
N PRO A 92 -11.60 -23.18 -5.79
CA PRO A 92 -11.83 -23.56 -7.17
C PRO A 92 -10.53 -23.53 -7.97
N PRO A 93 -10.45 -24.31 -9.06
CA PRO A 93 -9.36 -24.16 -10.00
C PRO A 93 -9.41 -22.77 -10.66
N THR A 94 -8.26 -22.12 -10.78
CA THR A 94 -8.10 -20.84 -11.48
C THR A 94 -7.19 -21.04 -12.68
N HIS A 95 -7.39 -20.25 -13.74
CA HIS A 95 -6.38 -20.11 -14.77
C HIS A 95 -5.38 -19.04 -14.31
N ASP A 96 -4.11 -19.40 -14.22
CA ASP A 96 -3.01 -18.49 -13.92
C ASP A 96 -2.45 -17.85 -15.22
N ASP A 97 -3.33 -17.36 -16.05
CA ASP A 97 -2.92 -16.54 -17.19
C ASP A 97 -2.54 -15.14 -16.67
N LEU A 98 -1.40 -15.08 -15.99
CA LEU A 98 -0.71 -13.81 -15.78
C LEU A 98 -0.13 -13.40 -17.13
N GLU A 99 -0.88 -12.69 -17.94
CA GLU A 99 -0.28 -11.85 -18.97
C GLU A 99 0.68 -10.89 -18.26
N ASP A 100 1.87 -10.71 -18.84
CA ASP A 100 2.90 -9.81 -18.32
C ASP A 100 2.30 -8.40 -18.27
N ASP A 101 1.84 -7.99 -17.08
CA ASP A 101 1.05 -6.78 -16.92
C ASP A 101 1.99 -5.58 -16.91
N ASP A 102 1.85 -4.73 -17.93
CA ASP A 102 2.61 -3.49 -18.07
C ASP A 102 2.46 -2.54 -16.86
N ARG A 103 1.51 -2.82 -15.94
CA ARG A 103 1.17 -1.96 -14.81
C ARG A 103 1.05 -2.70 -13.48
N PRO A 104 2.12 -3.27 -12.96
CA PRO A 104 2.08 -4.04 -11.72
C PRO A 104 1.62 -3.21 -10.52
N ILE A 105 0.92 -3.86 -9.58
CA ILE A 105 0.61 -3.27 -8.28
C ILE A 105 1.90 -3.16 -7.49
N ARG A 106 2.23 -1.95 -7.03
CA ARG A 106 3.42 -1.66 -6.22
C ARG A 106 3.06 -0.83 -5.01
N THR A 107 3.93 -0.86 -4.02
CA THR A 107 3.83 -0.01 -2.84
C THR A 107 4.79 1.16 -2.95
N LEU A 108 4.28 2.33 -2.64
CA LEU A 108 4.94 3.62 -2.80
C LEU A 108 5.15 4.25 -1.43
N LEU A 109 6.37 4.68 -1.14
CA LEU A 109 6.74 5.42 0.04
C LEU A 109 7.17 6.83 -0.36
N PHE A 110 6.53 7.83 0.24
CA PHE A 110 7.00 9.21 0.25
C PHE A 110 7.37 9.62 1.66
N SER A 111 8.46 10.33 1.79
CA SER A 111 8.92 10.85 3.07
C SER A 111 9.54 12.23 2.88
N ASP A 112 9.33 13.08 3.87
CA ASP A 112 9.87 14.43 3.91
C ASP A 112 10.30 14.80 5.33
N CYS A 113 11.29 15.68 5.45
CA CYS A 113 11.81 16.13 6.72
C CYS A 113 11.33 17.55 7.05
N MET A 114 10.28 17.64 7.85
CA MET A 114 9.81 18.93 8.38
C MET A 114 10.91 19.66 9.14
N GLY A 115 11.04 20.95 8.88
CA GLY A 115 12.05 21.79 9.54
C GLY A 115 13.39 21.86 8.81
N TYR A 116 13.59 21.08 7.75
CA TYR A 116 14.80 21.12 6.93
C TYR A 116 15.12 22.54 6.42
N SER A 117 14.12 23.26 5.91
CA SER A 117 14.25 24.64 5.43
C SER A 117 14.63 25.68 6.50
N LYS A 118 14.62 25.30 7.77
CA LYS A 118 15.03 26.17 8.89
C LYS A 118 16.48 25.94 9.32
N LEU A 119 17.13 24.94 8.75
CA LEU A 119 18.55 24.63 9.02
C LEU A 119 19.43 25.69 8.40
N ARG A 120 20.57 26.00 9.08
CA ARG A 120 21.64 26.82 8.51
C ARG A 120 22.41 26.02 7.45
N GLU A 121 23.06 26.71 6.54
CA GLU A 121 23.78 26.10 5.41
C GLU A 121 24.79 25.01 5.85
N GLU A 122 25.54 25.28 6.92
CA GLU A 122 26.50 24.30 7.46
C GLU A 122 25.82 23.03 8.00
N GLN A 123 24.63 23.21 8.59
CA GLN A 123 23.85 22.11 9.12
C GLN A 123 23.20 21.28 8.00
N ILE A 124 22.81 21.91 6.88
CA ILE A 124 22.20 21.22 5.74
C ILE A 124 23.15 20.17 5.15
N ALA A 125 24.40 20.53 4.90
CA ALA A 125 25.37 19.62 4.31
C ALA A 125 25.68 18.41 5.20
N GLU A 126 25.86 18.65 6.50
CA GLU A 126 26.11 17.60 7.50
C GLU A 126 24.89 16.68 7.65
N TYR A 127 23.71 17.29 7.84
CA TYR A 127 22.45 16.59 7.95
C TYR A 127 22.17 15.70 6.73
N THR A 128 22.23 16.28 5.53
CA THR A 128 21.93 15.54 4.30
C THR A 128 22.83 14.32 4.16
N ARG A 129 24.14 14.48 4.45
CA ARG A 129 25.09 13.36 4.40
C ARG A 129 24.75 12.29 5.44
N ALA A 130 24.51 12.66 6.68
CA ALA A 130 24.19 11.72 7.76
C ALA A 130 22.86 11.01 7.51
N PHE A 131 21.82 11.75 7.12
CA PHE A 131 20.51 11.20 6.81
C PHE A 131 20.56 10.21 5.65
N LEU A 132 21.12 10.60 4.51
CA LEU A 132 21.20 9.72 3.36
C LEU A 132 22.11 8.50 3.59
N THR A 133 23.18 8.64 4.38
CA THR A 133 24.02 7.49 4.78
C THR A 133 23.24 6.52 5.65
N GLY A 134 22.46 7.00 6.61
CA GLY A 134 21.61 6.15 7.43
C GLY A 134 20.51 5.47 6.63
N VAL A 135 19.89 6.18 5.68
CA VAL A 135 18.93 5.60 4.76
C VAL A 135 19.55 4.51 3.88
N ALA A 136 20.76 4.75 3.35
CA ALA A 136 21.49 3.75 2.56
C ALA A 136 21.75 2.47 3.38
N ARG A 137 22.14 2.59 4.64
CA ARG A 137 22.30 1.43 5.55
C ARG A 137 20.99 0.66 5.78
N LEU A 138 19.87 1.37 5.88
CA LEU A 138 18.55 0.72 5.97
C LEU A 138 18.22 -0.06 4.70
N ILE A 139 18.56 0.49 3.53
CA ILE A 139 18.39 -0.21 2.25
C ILE A 139 19.26 -1.47 2.20
N GLU A 140 20.53 -1.39 2.60
CA GLU A 140 21.43 -2.56 2.67
C GLU A 140 20.91 -3.65 3.61
N LEU A 141 20.30 -3.27 4.74
CA LEU A 141 19.68 -4.23 5.65
C LEU A 141 18.45 -4.88 5.02
N ALA A 142 17.60 -4.09 4.37
CA ALA A 142 16.42 -4.60 3.65
C ALA A 142 16.82 -5.51 2.47
N GLU A 143 17.93 -5.23 1.78
CA GLU A 143 18.47 -6.06 0.71
C GLU A 143 18.91 -7.44 1.20
N LYS A 144 19.58 -7.50 2.34
CA LYS A 144 19.96 -8.78 2.98
C LYS A 144 18.76 -9.65 3.35
N GLU A 145 17.61 -9.02 3.57
CA GLU A 145 16.34 -9.68 3.86
C GLU A 145 15.49 -9.95 2.60
N GLY A 146 15.98 -9.60 1.41
CA GLY A 146 15.24 -9.72 0.15
C GLY A 146 14.06 -8.76 0.01
N ARG A 147 14.07 -7.64 0.76
CA ARG A 147 12.98 -6.65 0.83
C ARG A 147 13.40 -5.23 0.44
N ALA A 148 14.47 -5.10 -0.34
CA ALA A 148 14.95 -3.80 -0.81
C ALA A 148 13.92 -3.10 -1.72
N PRO A 149 13.95 -1.76 -1.78
CA PRO A 149 13.14 -1.02 -2.73
C PRO A 149 13.56 -1.33 -4.17
N LEU A 150 12.58 -1.44 -5.07
CA LEU A 150 12.76 -1.63 -6.52
C LEU A 150 13.27 -0.34 -7.19
N ALA A 151 12.93 0.81 -6.63
CA ALA A 151 13.43 2.11 -7.04
C ALA A 151 13.60 3.02 -5.82
N ALA A 152 14.62 3.86 -5.84
CA ALA A 152 14.95 4.81 -4.79
C ALA A 152 15.38 6.13 -5.41
N ASN A 153 14.61 7.19 -5.13
CA ASN A 153 14.89 8.55 -5.55
C ASN A 153 14.95 9.46 -4.33
N THR A 154 15.87 10.42 -4.37
CA THR A 154 16.07 11.40 -3.29
C THR A 154 16.26 12.80 -3.88
N TRP A 155 15.77 13.81 -3.17
CA TRP A 155 15.98 15.22 -3.51
C TRP A 155 16.13 16.07 -2.24
N GLY A 156 17.31 15.97 -1.63
CA GLY A 156 17.61 16.63 -0.36
C GLY A 156 17.03 15.89 0.82
N ASP A 157 15.97 16.42 1.40
CA ASP A 157 15.23 15.87 2.54
C ASP A 157 14.06 14.96 2.16
N GLY A 158 13.69 14.94 0.89
CA GLY A 158 12.63 14.11 0.35
C GLY A 158 13.12 12.74 -0.12
N LEU A 159 12.32 11.70 0.16
CA LEU A 159 12.55 10.32 -0.31
C LEU A 159 11.33 9.81 -1.07
N PHE A 160 11.59 9.11 -2.17
CA PHE A 160 10.59 8.32 -2.88
C PHE A 160 11.12 6.92 -3.12
N PHE A 161 10.46 5.93 -2.57
CA PHE A 161 10.81 4.52 -2.77
C PHE A 161 9.62 3.73 -3.28
N VAL A 162 9.91 2.70 -4.07
CA VAL A 162 8.93 1.75 -4.57
C VAL A 162 9.31 0.35 -4.12
N PHE A 163 8.36 -0.38 -3.55
CA PHE A 163 8.53 -1.75 -3.07
C PHE A 163 7.64 -2.71 -3.82
N ALA A 164 8.03 -3.98 -3.83
CA ALA A 164 7.27 -5.04 -4.48
C ALA A 164 5.90 -5.24 -3.81
N ASP A 165 5.84 -5.17 -2.49
CA ASP A 165 4.68 -5.52 -1.68
C ASP A 165 4.52 -4.65 -0.42
N PRO A 166 3.34 -4.69 0.25
CA PRO A 166 3.08 -3.91 1.45
C PRO A 166 3.93 -4.30 2.66
N ALA A 167 4.37 -5.57 2.79
CA ALA A 167 5.15 -6.02 3.94
C ALA A 167 6.53 -5.37 3.95
N ALA A 168 7.22 -5.39 2.79
CA ALA A 168 8.52 -4.75 2.62
C ALA A 168 8.46 -3.25 2.91
N ALA A 169 7.46 -2.56 2.36
CA ALA A 169 7.27 -1.13 2.55
C ALA A 169 6.93 -0.76 3.99
N ALA A 170 6.03 -1.51 4.66
CA ALA A 170 5.67 -1.28 6.05
C ALA A 170 6.87 -1.45 6.99
N ALA A 171 7.61 -2.55 6.84
CA ALA A 171 8.79 -2.84 7.63
C ALA A 171 9.86 -1.75 7.46
N PHE A 172 10.13 -1.33 6.21
CA PHE A 172 11.10 -0.28 5.91
C PHE A 172 10.66 1.07 6.50
N ALA A 173 9.41 1.48 6.29
CA ALA A 173 8.88 2.76 6.78
C ALA A 173 8.96 2.87 8.31
N LEU A 174 8.58 1.81 9.02
CA LEU A 174 8.66 1.79 10.49
C LEU A 174 10.13 1.76 10.96
N SER A 175 11.01 1.05 10.28
CA SER A 175 12.44 1.03 10.60
C SER A 175 13.09 2.40 10.38
N LEU A 176 12.73 3.09 9.29
CA LEU A 176 13.19 4.46 9.01
C LEU A 176 12.69 5.44 10.08
N ARG A 177 11.39 5.39 10.42
CA ARG A 177 10.82 6.20 11.51
C ARG A 177 11.58 5.98 12.83
N ASP A 178 11.80 4.73 13.19
CA ASP A 178 12.42 4.37 14.47
C ASP A 178 13.90 4.73 14.49
N ALA A 179 14.62 4.53 13.40
CA ALA A 179 16.02 4.93 13.27
C ALA A 179 16.19 6.45 13.48
N VAL A 180 15.32 7.25 12.89
CA VAL A 180 15.30 8.70 13.08
C VAL A 180 14.92 9.06 14.53
N ARG A 181 13.87 8.46 15.06
CA ARG A 181 13.38 8.72 16.42
C ARG A 181 14.41 8.39 17.49
N HIS A 182 15.13 7.30 17.36
CA HIS A 182 16.11 6.81 18.32
C HIS A 182 17.53 7.25 18.01
N ARG A 183 17.75 8.07 16.96
CA ARG A 183 19.07 8.50 16.47
C ARG A 183 19.99 7.31 16.19
N ALA A 184 19.40 6.20 15.75
CA ALA A 184 20.14 5.01 15.36
C ALA A 184 20.83 5.20 13.99
N LEU A 185 21.76 4.31 13.64
CA LEU A 185 22.47 4.31 12.35
C LEU A 185 23.19 5.63 12.02
N GLU A 186 23.64 6.35 13.05
CA GLU A 186 24.31 7.65 12.92
C GLU A 186 23.41 8.75 12.30
N LEU A 187 22.09 8.52 12.30
CA LEU A 187 21.09 9.51 11.91
C LEU A 187 21.03 10.65 12.95
N ALA A 188 22.11 11.42 13.03
CA ALA A 188 22.20 12.61 13.88
C ALA A 188 21.35 13.73 13.28
N MET A 189 20.03 13.64 13.48
CA MET A 189 19.10 14.69 13.05
C MET A 189 19.14 15.86 14.04
N PRO A 190 19.19 17.11 13.55
CA PRO A 190 18.93 18.27 14.38
C PRO A 190 17.57 18.09 15.09
N PRO A 191 17.46 18.57 16.37
CA PRO A 191 16.24 18.35 17.16
C PRO A 191 14.99 19.02 16.55
N GLU A 192 15.17 19.96 15.63
CA GLU A 192 14.12 20.66 14.91
C GLU A 192 13.55 19.87 13.73
N VAL A 193 14.29 18.88 13.24
CA VAL A 193 13.88 18.09 12.07
C VAL A 193 13.03 16.91 12.49
N ARG A 194 11.90 16.74 11.84
CA ARG A 194 10.92 15.66 12.07
C ARG A 194 10.60 14.96 10.76
N LEU A 195 10.48 13.65 10.82
CA LEU A 195 10.17 12.83 9.67
C LEU A 195 8.66 12.65 9.52
N ARG A 196 8.16 12.74 8.28
CA ARG A 196 6.83 12.33 7.87
C ARG A 196 6.96 11.21 6.85
N ILE A 197 6.18 10.15 6.97
CA ILE A 197 6.22 9.03 6.03
C ILE A 197 4.80 8.68 5.60
N ALA A 198 4.58 8.64 4.30
CA ALA A 198 3.33 8.21 3.69
C ALA A 198 3.52 6.93 2.88
N LEU A 199 2.57 5.99 2.99
CA LEU A 199 2.50 4.80 2.14
C LEU A 199 1.20 4.75 1.35
N HIS A 200 1.32 4.36 0.10
CA HIS A 200 0.19 4.07 -0.77
C HIS A 200 0.49 2.82 -1.60
N ALA A 201 -0.54 2.15 -2.10
CA ALA A 201 -0.34 1.02 -3.00
C ALA A 201 -1.35 1.05 -4.14
N GLY A 202 -0.90 0.69 -5.33
CA GLY A 202 -1.73 0.63 -6.52
C GLY A 202 -0.95 0.34 -7.78
N PRO A 203 -1.64 0.17 -8.93
CA PRO A 203 -1.03 -0.02 -10.23
C PRO A 203 -0.15 1.16 -10.64
N VAL A 204 1.06 0.90 -11.11
CA VAL A 204 2.01 1.90 -11.60
C VAL A 204 2.66 1.45 -12.90
N THR A 205 3.12 2.39 -13.70
CA THR A 205 3.85 2.10 -14.94
C THR A 205 5.34 2.13 -14.68
N PRO A 206 6.07 1.00 -14.76
CA PRO A 206 7.52 0.97 -14.68
C PRO A 206 8.14 1.58 -15.94
N PHE A 207 9.24 2.27 -15.79
CA PHE A 207 10.02 2.78 -16.92
C PHE A 207 11.49 2.96 -16.54
N GLN A 208 12.34 2.99 -17.55
CA GLN A 208 13.74 3.40 -17.39
C GLN A 208 13.79 4.92 -17.51
N ASP A 209 14.20 5.60 -16.45
CA ASP A 209 14.31 7.07 -16.46
C ASP A 209 15.42 7.49 -17.44
N PRO A 210 15.10 8.20 -18.53
CA PRO A 210 16.09 8.55 -19.55
C PRO A 210 17.14 9.57 -19.08
N ILE A 211 16.88 10.28 -17.99
CA ILE A 211 17.77 11.29 -17.43
C ILE A 211 18.81 10.63 -16.51
N THR A 212 18.35 9.75 -15.63
CA THR A 212 19.21 9.13 -14.61
C THR A 212 19.73 7.75 -15.00
N GLY A 213 19.14 7.12 -16.03
CA GLY A 213 19.44 5.75 -16.43
C GLY A 213 19.01 4.70 -15.40
N ARG A 214 18.11 5.03 -14.47
CA ARG A 214 17.69 4.13 -13.38
C ARG A 214 16.22 3.70 -13.54
N PRO A 215 15.85 2.52 -13.01
CA PRO A 215 14.44 2.14 -12.93
C PRO A 215 13.63 3.17 -12.14
N ASN A 216 12.46 3.52 -12.64
CA ASN A 216 11.53 4.44 -12.01
C ASN A 216 10.09 4.04 -12.30
N PHE A 217 9.12 4.70 -11.65
CA PHE A 217 7.70 4.38 -11.74
C PHE A 217 6.87 5.66 -11.87
N ALA A 218 5.83 5.61 -12.69
CA ALA A 218 4.93 6.73 -12.93
C ALA A 218 3.46 6.30 -12.79
N GLY A 219 2.58 7.28 -12.72
CA GLY A 219 1.12 7.10 -12.72
C GLY A 219 0.40 7.88 -11.63
N MET A 220 -0.93 7.83 -11.67
CA MET A 220 -1.77 8.56 -10.72
C MET A 220 -1.57 8.10 -9.27
N ASN A 221 -1.25 6.81 -9.05
CA ASN A 221 -0.98 6.29 -7.72
C ASN A 221 0.31 6.89 -7.12
N VAL A 222 1.34 7.19 -7.94
CA VAL A 222 2.54 7.93 -7.51
C VAL A 222 2.15 9.35 -7.07
N ALA A 223 1.35 10.05 -7.88
CA ALA A 223 0.85 11.37 -7.53
C ALA A 223 0.00 11.33 -6.25
N PHE A 224 -0.86 10.31 -6.09
CA PHE A 224 -1.69 10.14 -4.91
C PHE A 224 -0.85 9.93 -3.63
N ALA A 225 0.16 9.07 -3.67
CA ALA A 225 1.08 8.84 -2.55
C ALA A 225 1.75 10.15 -2.09
N ALA A 226 2.22 10.97 -3.04
CA ALA A 226 2.82 12.27 -2.77
C ALA A 226 1.83 13.30 -2.18
N ARG A 227 0.50 13.06 -2.22
CA ARG A 227 -0.51 13.92 -1.59
C ARG A 227 -0.86 13.51 -0.16
N ILE A 228 -0.52 12.30 0.23
CA ILE A 228 -0.69 11.85 1.61
C ILE A 228 0.42 12.41 2.49
N GLU A 229 1.66 12.44 2.03
CA GLU A 229 2.81 12.85 2.84
C GLU A 229 2.59 14.20 3.57
N PRO A 230 2.12 15.29 2.93
CA PRO A 230 1.97 16.59 3.60
C PRO A 230 0.96 16.62 4.76
N ILE A 231 0.06 15.64 4.84
CA ILE A 231 -0.93 15.57 5.93
C ILE A 231 -0.51 14.63 7.07
N VAL A 232 0.67 13.98 6.95
CA VAL A 232 1.17 13.07 7.97
C VAL A 232 1.66 13.86 9.18
N PRO A 233 1.24 13.50 10.41
CA PRO A 233 1.80 14.10 11.63
C PRO A 233 3.28 13.76 11.81
N GLU A 234 3.99 14.59 12.56
CA GLU A 234 5.42 14.41 12.87
C GLU A 234 5.73 13.04 13.44
N ASN A 235 6.80 12.42 12.95
CA ASN A 235 7.31 11.13 13.41
C ASN A 235 6.29 9.99 13.34
N GLN A 236 5.34 10.09 12.40
CA GLN A 236 4.36 9.05 12.15
C GLN A 236 4.49 8.46 10.75
N VAL A 237 3.92 7.28 10.58
CA VAL A 237 3.72 6.63 9.29
C VAL A 237 2.21 6.57 9.06
N CYS A 238 1.74 7.27 8.02
CA CYS A 238 0.35 7.19 7.60
C CYS A 238 0.22 6.46 6.26
N VAL A 239 -0.89 5.78 6.09
CA VAL A 239 -1.13 4.97 4.89
C VAL A 239 -2.51 5.25 4.31
N SER A 240 -2.63 5.10 3.01
CA SER A 240 -3.93 5.14 2.33
C SER A 240 -4.81 3.94 2.70
N GLU A 241 -6.11 4.05 2.48
CA GLU A 241 -7.04 2.93 2.57
C GLU A 241 -6.62 1.77 1.67
N ALA A 242 -6.14 2.04 0.46
CA ALA A 242 -5.66 1.03 -0.48
C ALA A 242 -4.46 0.24 0.07
N PHE A 243 -3.48 0.93 0.68
CA PHE A 243 -2.36 0.25 1.32
C PHE A 243 -2.83 -0.64 2.47
N ALA A 244 -3.67 -0.11 3.37
CA ALA A 244 -4.18 -0.86 4.51
C ALA A 244 -4.98 -2.09 4.05
N ALA A 245 -5.79 -1.96 3.00
CA ALA A 245 -6.54 -3.06 2.40
C ALA A 245 -5.63 -4.15 1.83
N LEU A 246 -4.64 -3.78 1.00
CA LEU A 246 -3.70 -4.77 0.43
C LEU A 246 -2.85 -5.46 1.51
N ALA A 247 -2.45 -4.74 2.55
CA ALA A 247 -1.75 -5.33 3.69
C ALA A 247 -2.64 -6.32 4.46
N ALA A 248 -3.91 -5.99 4.64
CA ALA A 248 -4.87 -6.88 5.28
C ALA A 248 -5.17 -8.10 4.40
N GLU A 249 -5.35 -7.93 3.10
CA GLU A 249 -5.54 -9.03 2.14
C GLU A 249 -4.32 -9.97 2.16
N ALA A 250 -3.10 -9.43 2.16
CA ALA A 250 -1.87 -10.21 2.28
C ALA A 250 -1.66 -10.90 3.64
N GLY A 251 -2.56 -10.70 4.60
CA GLY A 251 -2.49 -11.37 5.90
C GLY A 251 -1.46 -10.82 6.86
N LEU A 252 -1.01 -9.60 6.70
CA LEU A 252 0.01 -8.98 7.55
C LEU A 252 -0.57 -8.70 8.95
N THR A 253 -0.32 -9.60 9.88
CA THR A 253 -0.84 -9.53 11.26
C THR A 253 0.13 -8.86 12.24
N GLU A 254 1.38 -8.69 11.87
CA GLU A 254 2.43 -8.00 12.64
C GLU A 254 2.25 -6.48 12.67
N PHE A 255 1.41 -5.94 11.79
CA PHE A 255 1.08 -4.52 11.73
C PHE A 255 -0.35 -4.25 12.17
N ARG A 256 -0.57 -3.02 12.63
CA ARG A 256 -1.88 -2.48 12.99
C ARG A 256 -2.12 -1.20 12.21
N PHE A 257 -3.36 -1.06 11.72
CA PHE A 257 -3.83 0.09 10.96
C PHE A 257 -4.91 0.81 11.75
N ASP A 258 -4.54 1.91 12.41
CA ASP A 258 -5.49 2.71 13.19
C ASP A 258 -6.15 3.75 12.29
N TYR A 259 -7.47 3.66 12.13
CA TYR A 259 -8.24 4.60 11.32
C TYR A 259 -8.20 6.01 11.91
N LEU A 260 -7.68 6.98 11.16
CA LEU A 260 -7.57 8.38 11.57
C LEU A 260 -8.74 9.25 11.10
N GLY A 261 -9.57 8.74 10.20
CA GLY A 261 -10.67 9.49 9.62
C GLY A 261 -10.51 9.74 8.12
N VAL A 262 -11.41 10.57 7.58
CA VAL A 262 -11.39 11.00 6.18
C VAL A 262 -10.75 12.38 6.10
N THR A 263 -9.61 12.48 5.43
CA THR A 263 -8.83 13.69 5.31
C THR A 263 -8.89 14.26 3.89
N HIS A 264 -8.90 15.57 3.76
CA HIS A 264 -8.83 16.26 2.48
C HIS A 264 -7.38 16.28 1.98
N LEU A 265 -7.12 15.69 0.81
CA LEU A 265 -5.81 15.74 0.17
C LEU A 265 -5.69 17.00 -0.70
N HIS A 266 -4.48 17.59 -0.72
CA HIS A 266 -4.22 18.80 -1.50
C HIS A 266 -4.32 18.58 -3.02
N LYS A 267 -4.45 19.68 -3.77
CA LYS A 267 -4.50 19.73 -5.25
C LYS A 267 -5.66 18.89 -5.82
N GLU A 268 -6.87 19.06 -5.26
CA GLU A 268 -8.12 18.47 -5.78
C GLU A 268 -8.19 16.95 -5.79
N PHE A 269 -7.33 16.27 -5.00
CA PHE A 269 -7.39 14.82 -4.85
C PHE A 269 -8.58 14.33 -4.00
N GLY A 270 -9.41 15.25 -3.48
CA GLY A 270 -10.61 14.90 -2.75
C GLY A 270 -10.39 14.48 -1.30
N ARG A 271 -11.38 13.76 -0.75
CA ARG A 271 -11.37 13.29 0.64
C ARG A 271 -11.18 11.78 0.67
N HIS A 272 -10.18 11.32 1.43
CA HIS A 272 -9.82 9.90 1.49
C HIS A 272 -9.61 9.42 2.93
N PRO A 273 -9.98 8.16 3.24
CA PRO A 273 -9.62 7.51 4.48
C PRO A 273 -8.11 7.38 4.62
N VAL A 274 -7.62 7.70 5.82
CA VAL A 274 -6.21 7.61 6.18
C VAL A 274 -6.07 6.79 7.45
N TYR A 275 -5.04 5.97 7.52
CA TYR A 275 -4.73 5.11 8.66
C TYR A 275 -3.33 5.40 9.17
N GLN A 276 -3.11 5.27 10.46
CA GLN A 276 -1.78 5.22 11.05
C GLN A 276 -1.27 3.78 11.06
N LEU A 277 -0.05 3.59 10.58
CA LEU A 277 0.64 2.30 10.62
C LEU A 277 1.48 2.19 11.89
N ARG A 278 1.33 1.08 12.62
CA ARG A 278 2.13 0.71 13.79
C ARG A 278 2.50 -0.76 13.77
N ARG A 279 3.54 -1.14 14.53
CA ARG A 279 3.73 -2.56 14.87
C ARG A 279 2.66 -3.01 15.87
N ARG A 280 2.28 -4.26 15.81
CA ARG A 280 1.39 -4.82 16.82
C ARG A 280 2.14 -4.88 18.16
N GLY A 281 1.59 -4.27 19.19
CA GLY A 281 2.21 -4.15 20.52
C GLY A 281 2.93 -2.82 20.78
N GLU A 282 2.92 -1.91 19.79
CA GLU A 282 3.40 -0.54 19.94
C GLU A 282 2.31 0.39 20.53
#